data_ecd13839f9090e4b209f3093eb7942d6
#
_entry.id   ecd13839f9090e4b209f3093eb7942d6
#
_cell.length_a   1.000
_cell.length_b   1.000
_cell.length_c   1.000
_cell.angle_alpha   90.00
_cell.angle_beta   90.00
_cell.angle_gamma   90.00
#
_symmetry.space_group_name_H-M   'P 1'
#
loop_
_entity.id
_entity.type
_entity.pdbx_description
1 polymer ?
#
loop_
_entity_poly.entity_id
_entity_poly.type
_entity_poly.pdbx_seq_one_letter_code
_entity_poly.pdbx_strand_id
1 'polypeptide(L)'
;MEIKRDIIEKLKAWKENPRRKPLVLQGARQVGKSWALKKFGKECFEDIVYINFDTMPALKEDFRRTKVPAQLIRQMEIMTGKPITPSSTLIILDEIQECNDALNSLKYFCEDAPEYAVVCAGSLLGVALNRSGASFPVGKVNFMTLYPVSFAEYLRAIDAQLYRAYEMIDTIMAVPEVIHQQLTDAYKSYLVLGGMPEAVSAYIDTKDWEEAKAIQDGILQSYSLDFAKHINNKDIPRVFQVWGNLQDQLAREDKKFRYGDVQKGARAREYEGAIEWLCLAGLVHRVSALETPRLPLSAYKKSNAFKLYLNDVGLLGRKFDLDVQTVLAGDNLFTEFKGVMAENYVLQSLVRQFGNSQYYWTSGNMAEVEFVLQADGRIIPIEVKADKNVTAKSLAYYRKQYAPQLSVRLSTLNMRKDDDLLNLPLYLVDKMSQFVSVAD
;
A
#
# COMPACT_ATOMS: atom_id res chain seq x y z
N MET A 1 -16.48 3.41 15.05
CA MET A 1 -15.68 4.68 15.19
C MET A 1 -15.10 5.08 13.84
N GLU A 2 -14.95 6.39 13.54
CA GLU A 2 -14.38 6.85 12.25
C GLU A 2 -12.85 6.98 12.34
N ILE A 3 -12.12 6.31 11.45
CA ILE A 3 -10.65 6.38 11.39
C ILE A 3 -10.24 7.61 10.57
N LYS A 4 -9.52 8.54 11.17
CA LYS A 4 -8.97 9.71 10.46
C LYS A 4 -7.86 9.26 9.52
N ARG A 5 -8.04 9.48 8.20
CA ARG A 5 -7.10 9.05 7.16
C ARG A 5 -6.27 10.23 6.64
N ASP A 6 -4.96 10.06 6.55
CA ASP A 6 -4.01 11.11 6.13
C ASP A 6 -4.21 11.51 4.65
N ILE A 7 -4.85 10.66 3.86
CA ILE A 7 -5.21 10.98 2.47
C ILE A 7 -6.11 12.23 2.38
N ILE A 8 -6.93 12.51 3.40
CA ILE A 8 -7.83 13.68 3.39
C ILE A 8 -7.03 14.99 3.29
N GLU A 9 -5.91 15.09 4.02
CA GLU A 9 -5.06 16.28 3.93
C GLU A 9 -4.38 16.41 2.56
N LYS A 10 -3.99 15.28 1.94
CA LYS A 10 -3.49 15.28 0.56
C LYS A 10 -4.55 15.71 -0.45
N LEU A 11 -5.80 15.28 -0.26
CA LEU A 11 -6.93 15.69 -1.09
C LEU A 11 -7.23 17.20 -0.94
N LYS A 12 -7.14 17.75 0.28
CA LYS A 12 -7.27 19.20 0.54
C LYS A 12 -6.15 19.97 -0.19
N ALA A 13 -4.90 19.52 -0.08
CA ALA A 13 -3.78 20.13 -0.81
C ALA A 13 -3.97 20.05 -2.33
N TRP A 14 -4.54 18.96 -2.87
CA TRP A 14 -4.90 18.86 -4.28
C TRP A 14 -5.95 19.89 -4.67
N LYS A 15 -7.00 20.09 -3.86
CA LYS A 15 -8.06 21.06 -4.10
C LYS A 15 -7.49 22.49 -4.22
N GLU A 16 -6.59 22.84 -3.31
CA GLU A 16 -5.97 24.17 -3.25
C GLU A 16 -4.92 24.44 -4.35
N ASN A 17 -4.48 23.39 -5.05
CA ASN A 17 -3.49 23.56 -6.12
C ASN A 17 -4.12 24.21 -7.35
N PRO A 18 -3.69 25.43 -7.77
CA PRO A 18 -4.24 26.12 -8.94
C PRO A 18 -3.97 25.40 -10.27
N ARG A 19 -3.04 24.46 -10.28
CA ARG A 19 -2.73 23.60 -11.44
C ARG A 19 -3.26 22.18 -11.27
N ARG A 20 -4.29 22.00 -10.42
CA ARG A 20 -4.89 20.68 -10.24
C ARG A 20 -5.46 20.16 -11.56
N LYS A 21 -5.35 18.88 -11.76
CA LYS A 21 -6.01 18.14 -12.85
C LYS A 21 -7.05 17.20 -12.22
N PRO A 22 -8.00 16.67 -12.99
CA PRO A 22 -8.84 15.59 -12.50
C PRO A 22 -8.05 14.53 -11.75
N LEU A 23 -8.52 14.10 -10.60
CA LEU A 23 -7.79 13.21 -9.71
C LEU A 23 -8.24 11.76 -9.88
N VAL A 24 -7.28 10.88 -10.01
CA VAL A 24 -7.46 9.42 -10.00
C VAL A 24 -6.96 8.88 -8.66
N LEU A 25 -7.89 8.45 -7.80
CA LEU A 25 -7.58 7.77 -6.54
C LEU A 25 -7.56 6.26 -6.75
N GLN A 26 -6.37 5.69 -6.77
CA GLN A 26 -6.15 4.24 -6.92
C GLN A 26 -5.81 3.58 -5.57
N GLY A 27 -5.80 2.27 -5.54
CA GLY A 27 -5.47 1.47 -4.36
C GLY A 27 -6.24 0.16 -4.35
N ALA A 28 -5.83 -0.80 -3.54
CA ALA A 28 -6.47 -2.09 -3.41
C ALA A 28 -7.97 -1.98 -3.11
N ARG A 29 -8.69 -3.06 -3.35
CA ARG A 29 -10.11 -3.14 -2.96
C ARG A 29 -10.25 -3.06 -1.44
N GLN A 30 -11.34 -2.46 -0.96
CA GLN A 30 -11.71 -2.34 0.48
C GLN A 30 -10.77 -1.47 1.34
N VAL A 31 -9.85 -0.69 0.76
CA VAL A 31 -9.02 0.27 1.51
C VAL A 31 -9.73 1.60 1.83
N GLY A 32 -11.00 1.76 1.40
CA GLY A 32 -11.83 2.91 1.74
C GLY A 32 -11.80 4.08 0.75
N LYS A 33 -11.53 3.85 -0.55
CA LYS A 33 -11.47 4.92 -1.58
C LYS A 33 -12.75 5.75 -1.66
N SER A 34 -13.90 5.09 -1.87
CA SER A 34 -15.20 5.76 -1.98
C SER A 34 -15.57 6.53 -0.71
N TRP A 35 -15.25 5.95 0.46
CA TRP A 35 -15.42 6.63 1.75
C TRP A 35 -14.56 7.90 1.82
N ALA A 36 -13.26 7.82 1.47
CA ALA A 36 -12.35 8.96 1.52
C ALA A 36 -12.81 10.11 0.62
N LEU A 37 -13.25 9.80 -0.62
CA LEU A 37 -13.75 10.82 -1.54
C LEU A 37 -15.05 11.46 -1.06
N LYS A 38 -16.00 10.67 -0.53
CA LYS A 38 -17.24 11.18 0.07
C LYS A 38 -16.97 12.04 1.30
N LYS A 39 -16.04 11.64 2.15
CA LYS A 39 -15.61 12.40 3.33
C LYS A 39 -14.97 13.72 2.93
N PHE A 40 -14.03 13.68 2.00
CA PHE A 40 -13.39 14.87 1.44
C PHE A 40 -14.42 15.83 0.84
N GLY A 41 -15.39 15.32 0.07
CA GLY A 41 -16.46 16.12 -0.50
C GLY A 41 -17.29 16.82 0.58
N LYS A 42 -17.70 16.08 1.63
CA LYS A 42 -18.48 16.63 2.74
C LYS A 42 -17.74 17.70 3.56
N GLU A 43 -16.40 17.58 3.68
CA GLU A 43 -15.60 18.55 4.43
C GLU A 43 -15.22 19.79 3.63
N CYS A 44 -15.13 19.68 2.31
CA CYS A 44 -14.46 20.69 1.51
C CYS A 44 -15.33 21.31 0.39
N PHE A 45 -16.53 20.79 0.12
CA PHE A 45 -17.44 21.29 -0.91
C PHE A 45 -18.84 21.49 -0.35
N GLU A 46 -19.60 22.36 -0.99
CA GLU A 46 -21.01 22.60 -0.64
C GLU A 46 -21.88 21.42 -1.06
N ASP A 47 -21.59 20.87 -2.25
CA ASP A 47 -22.32 19.76 -2.85
C ASP A 47 -21.42 18.66 -3.38
N ILE A 48 -21.99 17.45 -3.47
CA ILE A 48 -21.35 16.26 -4.04
C ILE A 48 -22.31 15.65 -5.08
N VAL A 49 -21.81 15.46 -6.28
CA VAL A 49 -22.43 14.60 -7.29
C VAL A 49 -21.64 13.30 -7.33
N TYR A 50 -22.29 12.20 -6.89
CA TYR A 50 -21.69 10.87 -6.80
C TYR A 50 -22.30 9.95 -7.86
N ILE A 51 -21.46 9.45 -8.75
CA ILE A 51 -21.80 8.53 -9.82
C ILE A 51 -20.99 7.25 -9.62
N ASN A 52 -21.69 6.13 -9.53
CA ASN A 52 -21.09 4.80 -9.49
C ASN A 52 -21.46 4.05 -10.77
N PHE A 53 -20.46 3.70 -11.58
CA PHE A 53 -20.68 3.06 -12.87
C PHE A 53 -21.15 1.59 -12.78
N ASP A 54 -21.06 0.97 -11.62
CA ASP A 54 -21.62 -0.37 -11.39
C ASP A 54 -23.15 -0.30 -11.22
N THR A 55 -23.65 0.75 -10.49
CA THR A 55 -25.07 0.91 -10.14
C THR A 55 -25.82 1.85 -11.10
N MET A 56 -25.13 2.65 -11.90
CA MET A 56 -25.70 3.63 -12.84
C MET A 56 -25.25 3.35 -14.29
N PRO A 57 -25.57 2.17 -14.86
CA PRO A 57 -25.09 1.78 -16.18
C PRO A 57 -25.57 2.67 -17.32
N ALA A 58 -26.71 3.36 -17.16
CA ALA A 58 -27.26 4.29 -18.17
C ALA A 58 -26.26 5.41 -18.50
N LEU A 59 -25.53 5.94 -17.53
CA LEU A 59 -24.53 6.98 -17.75
C LEU A 59 -23.32 6.50 -18.58
N LYS A 60 -23.02 5.20 -18.62
CA LYS A 60 -21.95 4.67 -19.50
C LYS A 60 -22.21 5.03 -20.97
N GLU A 61 -23.48 5.01 -21.38
CA GLU A 61 -23.85 5.34 -22.75
C GLU A 61 -23.68 6.84 -23.05
N ASP A 62 -23.97 7.72 -22.10
CA ASP A 62 -23.76 9.16 -22.26
C ASP A 62 -22.28 9.49 -22.40
N PHE A 63 -21.41 8.87 -21.57
CA PHE A 63 -19.96 9.00 -21.71
C PHE A 63 -19.44 8.41 -23.03
N ARG A 64 -20.10 7.39 -23.59
CA ARG A 64 -19.75 6.83 -24.90
C ARG A 64 -20.08 7.83 -26.04
N ARG A 65 -21.25 8.47 -25.98
CA ARG A 65 -21.75 9.37 -27.03
C ARG A 65 -20.97 10.68 -27.11
N THR A 66 -20.56 11.24 -25.96
CA THR A 66 -19.85 12.51 -25.93
C THR A 66 -18.72 12.51 -24.91
N LYS A 67 -17.71 13.36 -25.16
CA LYS A 67 -16.66 13.66 -24.22
C LYS A 67 -16.65 15.14 -23.83
N VAL A 68 -17.62 15.93 -24.34
CA VAL A 68 -17.76 17.36 -24.09
C VAL A 68 -18.22 17.59 -22.66
N PRO A 69 -17.43 18.25 -21.79
CA PRO A 69 -17.74 18.41 -20.37
C PRO A 69 -19.11 19.02 -20.09
N ALA A 70 -19.48 20.07 -20.80
CA ALA A 70 -20.78 20.75 -20.62
C ALA A 70 -21.97 19.80 -20.87
N GLN A 71 -21.87 18.90 -21.85
CA GLN A 71 -22.92 17.90 -22.11
C GLN A 71 -22.95 16.83 -21.04
N LEU A 72 -21.80 16.34 -20.62
CA LEU A 72 -21.70 15.36 -19.54
C LEU A 72 -22.21 15.90 -18.21
N ILE A 73 -21.86 17.15 -17.87
CA ILE A 73 -22.35 17.84 -16.67
C ILE A 73 -23.88 17.87 -16.68
N ARG A 74 -24.49 18.32 -17.81
CA ARG A 74 -25.93 18.36 -17.93
C ARG A 74 -26.62 16.99 -17.77
N GLN A 75 -25.99 15.91 -18.31
CA GLN A 75 -26.52 14.55 -18.13
C GLN A 75 -26.42 14.10 -16.66
N MET A 76 -25.29 14.40 -16.01
CA MET A 76 -25.12 14.11 -14.59
C MET A 76 -26.12 14.86 -13.72
N GLU A 77 -26.41 16.14 -14.00
CA GLU A 77 -27.45 16.94 -13.31
C GLU A 77 -28.85 16.32 -13.48
N ILE A 78 -29.20 15.90 -14.69
CA ILE A 78 -30.51 15.26 -14.98
C ILE A 78 -30.62 13.95 -14.21
N MET A 79 -29.57 13.11 -14.21
CA MET A 79 -29.62 11.80 -13.59
C MET A 79 -29.58 11.85 -12.05
N THR A 80 -28.94 12.87 -11.48
CA THR A 80 -28.77 12.98 -10.01
C THR A 80 -29.79 13.96 -9.39
N GLY A 81 -30.45 14.77 -10.20
CA GLY A 81 -31.35 15.84 -9.73
C GLY A 81 -30.62 16.96 -8.98
N LYS A 82 -29.31 17.09 -9.13
CA LYS A 82 -28.46 18.06 -8.42
C LYS A 82 -27.77 18.98 -9.42
N PRO A 83 -27.73 20.29 -9.18
CA PRO A 83 -26.93 21.22 -9.98
C PRO A 83 -25.45 20.98 -9.75
N ILE A 84 -24.63 21.17 -10.79
CA ILE A 84 -23.19 21.05 -10.72
C ILE A 84 -22.57 22.43 -10.96
N THR A 85 -22.16 23.06 -9.89
CA THR A 85 -21.56 24.39 -9.90
C THR A 85 -20.04 24.32 -9.85
N PRO A 86 -19.31 25.04 -10.72
CA PRO A 86 -17.87 25.13 -10.65
C PRO A 86 -17.39 25.51 -9.24
N SER A 87 -16.31 24.92 -8.78
CA SER A 87 -15.64 25.17 -7.49
C SER A 87 -16.41 24.78 -6.22
N SER A 88 -17.75 24.75 -6.23
CA SER A 88 -18.56 24.39 -5.07
C SER A 88 -19.04 22.93 -5.06
N THR A 89 -19.10 22.28 -6.23
CA THR A 89 -19.52 20.88 -6.37
C THR A 89 -18.33 19.95 -6.64
N LEU A 90 -18.21 18.88 -5.87
CA LEU A 90 -17.28 17.78 -6.17
C LEU A 90 -17.98 16.72 -7.01
N ILE A 91 -17.44 16.43 -8.19
CA ILE A 91 -17.89 15.31 -9.03
C ILE A 91 -17.06 14.09 -8.68
N ILE A 92 -17.70 13.03 -8.19
CA ILE A 92 -17.07 11.75 -7.86
C ILE A 92 -17.53 10.69 -8.86
N LEU A 93 -16.58 10.14 -9.64
CA LEU A 93 -16.80 9.05 -10.58
C LEU A 93 -16.20 7.76 -9.96
N ASP A 94 -17.06 6.95 -9.37
CA ASP A 94 -16.66 5.73 -8.68
C ASP A 94 -16.80 4.49 -9.57
N GLU A 95 -15.96 3.46 -9.30
CA GLU A 95 -15.79 2.25 -10.12
C GLU A 95 -15.52 2.60 -11.60
N ILE A 96 -14.63 3.58 -11.82
CA ILE A 96 -14.38 4.17 -13.15
C ILE A 96 -13.84 3.14 -14.16
N GLN A 97 -13.22 2.03 -13.71
CA GLN A 97 -12.78 0.93 -14.57
C GLN A 97 -13.93 0.24 -15.31
N GLU A 98 -15.18 0.42 -14.84
CA GLU A 98 -16.38 -0.08 -15.51
C GLU A 98 -16.81 0.80 -16.71
N CYS A 99 -16.21 1.99 -16.87
CA CYS A 99 -16.50 2.92 -17.95
C CYS A 99 -15.21 3.58 -18.49
N ASN A 100 -14.56 2.95 -19.45
CA ASN A 100 -13.33 3.48 -20.05
C ASN A 100 -13.53 4.85 -20.73
N ASP A 101 -14.74 5.10 -21.24
CA ASP A 101 -15.11 6.39 -21.83
C ASP A 101 -15.16 7.53 -20.80
N ALA A 102 -15.58 7.24 -19.56
CA ALA A 102 -15.52 8.20 -18.47
C ALA A 102 -14.07 8.52 -18.10
N LEU A 103 -13.19 7.51 -18.06
CA LEU A 103 -11.76 7.73 -17.83
C LEU A 103 -11.15 8.64 -18.92
N ASN A 104 -11.49 8.40 -20.19
CA ASN A 104 -11.03 9.21 -21.31
C ASN A 104 -11.57 10.65 -21.26
N SER A 105 -12.78 10.86 -20.72
CA SER A 105 -13.37 12.19 -20.60
C SER A 105 -12.60 13.11 -19.66
N LEU A 106 -11.81 12.56 -18.73
CA LEU A 106 -10.98 13.35 -17.80
C LEU A 106 -10.00 14.28 -18.52
N LYS A 107 -9.54 13.90 -19.73
CA LYS A 107 -8.72 14.78 -20.56
C LYS A 107 -9.45 16.09 -20.86
N TYR A 108 -10.69 16.00 -21.28
CA TYR A 108 -11.49 17.16 -21.68
C TYR A 108 -11.92 17.99 -20.46
N PHE A 109 -12.19 17.36 -19.31
CA PHE A 109 -12.35 18.11 -18.07
C PHE A 109 -11.08 18.89 -17.69
N CYS A 110 -9.90 18.32 -17.92
CA CYS A 110 -8.64 19.00 -17.67
C CYS A 110 -8.39 20.19 -18.63
N GLU A 111 -8.77 20.07 -19.91
CA GLU A 111 -8.46 21.03 -20.96
C GLU A 111 -9.55 22.12 -21.11
N ASP A 112 -10.83 21.72 -21.07
CA ASP A 112 -11.95 22.55 -21.46
C ASP A 112 -12.84 22.99 -20.27
N ALA A 113 -12.66 22.37 -19.08
CA ALA A 113 -13.47 22.64 -17.89
C ALA A 113 -12.66 22.48 -16.59
N PRO A 114 -11.47 23.11 -16.46
CA PRO A 114 -10.57 22.93 -15.31
C PRO A 114 -11.13 23.50 -14.00
N GLU A 115 -12.14 24.36 -14.06
CA GLU A 115 -12.85 24.93 -12.92
C GLU A 115 -13.65 23.88 -12.14
N TYR A 116 -14.06 22.78 -12.78
CA TYR A 116 -14.78 21.70 -12.10
C TYR A 116 -13.83 20.77 -11.37
N ALA A 117 -14.17 20.44 -10.14
CA ALA A 117 -13.43 19.48 -9.34
C ALA A 117 -13.92 18.05 -9.64
N VAL A 118 -13.14 17.30 -10.40
CA VAL A 118 -13.47 15.91 -10.77
C VAL A 118 -12.49 14.96 -10.11
N VAL A 119 -13.00 13.99 -9.36
CA VAL A 119 -12.22 12.91 -8.77
C VAL A 119 -12.82 11.57 -9.18
N CYS A 120 -11.99 10.58 -9.39
CA CYS A 120 -12.46 9.24 -9.67
C CYS A 120 -11.74 8.20 -8.81
N ALA A 121 -12.44 7.09 -8.57
CA ALA A 121 -11.89 5.94 -7.86
C ALA A 121 -12.12 4.66 -8.66
N GLY A 122 -11.18 3.72 -8.51
CA GLY A 122 -11.29 2.39 -9.07
C GLY A 122 -10.32 1.42 -8.40
N SER A 123 -10.80 0.24 -8.07
CA SER A 123 -9.99 -0.78 -7.37
C SER A 123 -9.04 -1.53 -8.30
N LEU A 124 -9.40 -1.68 -9.56
CA LEU A 124 -8.63 -2.39 -10.59
C LEU A 124 -8.15 -1.46 -11.71
N LEU A 125 -7.99 -0.18 -11.39
CA LEU A 125 -7.63 0.81 -12.38
C LEU A 125 -6.28 0.52 -13.05
N GLY A 126 -5.26 0.10 -12.29
CA GLY A 126 -3.98 -0.32 -12.83
C GLY A 126 -4.11 -1.45 -13.86
N VAL A 127 -5.02 -2.40 -13.59
CA VAL A 127 -5.33 -3.50 -14.52
C VAL A 127 -6.09 -2.99 -15.75
N ALA A 128 -7.09 -2.13 -15.56
CA ALA A 128 -7.89 -1.56 -16.65
C ALA A 128 -7.03 -0.76 -17.64
N LEU A 129 -6.04 -0.02 -17.13
CA LEU A 129 -5.12 0.78 -17.94
C LEU A 129 -4.17 -0.06 -18.80
N ASN A 130 -3.84 -1.28 -18.38
CA ASN A 130 -2.95 -2.19 -19.13
C ASN A 130 -3.69 -3.10 -20.14
N ARG A 131 -5.02 -2.99 -20.23
CA ARG A 131 -5.76 -3.76 -21.27
C ARG A 131 -5.49 -3.16 -22.65
N SER A 132 -5.24 -4.03 -23.63
CA SER A 132 -5.07 -3.64 -25.02
C SER A 132 -6.31 -2.88 -25.53
N GLY A 133 -6.12 -1.65 -26.05
CA GLY A 133 -7.20 -0.80 -26.56
C GLY A 133 -7.76 0.21 -25.56
N ALA A 134 -7.34 0.21 -24.30
CA ALA A 134 -7.70 1.28 -23.35
C ALA A 134 -6.91 2.56 -23.70
N SER A 135 -7.60 3.64 -24.07
CA SER A 135 -7.02 4.97 -24.15
C SER A 135 -6.96 5.57 -22.74
N PHE A 136 -5.87 6.24 -22.41
CA PHE A 136 -5.69 6.87 -21.11
C PHE A 136 -5.31 8.36 -21.28
N PRO A 137 -5.84 9.29 -20.45
CA PRO A 137 -5.55 10.72 -20.53
C PRO A 137 -4.14 11.05 -20.01
N VAL A 138 -3.09 10.62 -20.74
CA VAL A 138 -1.69 10.80 -20.36
C VAL A 138 -1.38 12.27 -20.09
N GLY A 139 -0.81 12.55 -18.91
CA GLY A 139 -0.42 13.90 -18.52
C GLY A 139 -1.59 14.85 -18.18
N LYS A 140 -2.85 14.40 -18.23
CA LYS A 140 -4.04 15.21 -18.00
C LYS A 140 -4.78 14.89 -16.69
N VAL A 141 -4.20 14.03 -15.88
CA VAL A 141 -4.73 13.66 -14.56
C VAL A 141 -3.63 13.69 -13.50
N ASN A 142 -4.03 13.88 -12.25
CA ASN A 142 -3.22 13.63 -11.07
C ASN A 142 -3.51 12.22 -10.54
N PHE A 143 -2.51 11.58 -9.93
CA PHE A 143 -2.67 10.29 -9.27
C PHE A 143 -2.43 10.41 -7.78
N MET A 144 -3.26 9.73 -6.99
CA MET A 144 -3.00 9.43 -5.58
C MET A 144 -3.27 7.97 -5.32
N THR A 145 -2.53 7.38 -4.39
CA THR A 145 -2.75 6.00 -3.96
C THR A 145 -3.22 5.99 -2.52
N LEU A 146 -4.35 5.32 -2.27
CA LEU A 146 -4.83 5.02 -0.93
C LEU A 146 -4.38 3.62 -0.55
N TYR A 147 -3.57 3.55 0.49
CA TYR A 147 -3.09 2.31 1.09
C TYR A 147 -4.00 1.85 2.23
N PRO A 148 -3.88 0.63 2.75
CA PRO A 148 -4.45 0.25 4.04
C PRO A 148 -4.13 1.28 5.13
N VAL A 149 -4.87 1.30 6.22
CA VAL A 149 -4.64 2.16 7.40
C VAL A 149 -3.20 1.96 7.87
N SER A 150 -2.44 3.04 8.05
CA SER A 150 -1.07 2.97 8.56
C SER A 150 -1.02 2.68 10.05
N PHE A 151 0.16 2.29 10.57
CA PHE A 151 0.34 2.18 12.01
C PHE A 151 0.07 3.52 12.73
N ALA A 152 0.51 4.63 12.18
CA ALA A 152 0.24 5.96 12.72
C ALA A 152 -1.27 6.31 12.72
N GLU A 153 -1.99 6.00 11.63
CA GLU A 153 -3.45 6.19 11.56
C GLU A 153 -4.20 5.27 12.55
N TYR A 154 -3.76 4.01 12.68
CA TYR A 154 -4.27 3.06 13.66
C TYR A 154 -4.03 3.55 15.09
N LEU A 155 -2.80 3.93 15.42
CA LEU A 155 -2.44 4.43 16.75
C LEU A 155 -3.27 5.64 17.15
N ARG A 156 -3.45 6.58 16.22
CA ARG A 156 -4.31 7.78 16.41
C ARG A 156 -5.76 7.41 16.71
N ALA A 157 -6.26 6.31 16.15
CA ALA A 157 -7.63 5.87 16.35
C ALA A 157 -7.83 5.09 17.65
N ILE A 158 -6.81 4.34 18.13
CA ILE A 158 -6.94 3.51 19.35
C ILE A 158 -6.58 4.27 20.62
N ASP A 159 -5.57 5.16 20.56
CA ASP A 159 -5.03 5.90 21.71
C ASP A 159 -4.45 7.25 21.27
N ALA A 160 -5.26 8.31 21.40
CA ALA A 160 -4.87 9.65 21.01
C ALA A 160 -3.72 10.23 21.89
N GLN A 161 -3.52 9.73 23.11
CA GLN A 161 -2.44 10.19 23.98
C GLN A 161 -1.12 9.54 23.56
N LEU A 162 -1.12 8.23 23.35
CA LEU A 162 0.04 7.49 22.84
C LEU A 162 0.43 7.98 21.44
N TYR A 163 -0.56 8.29 20.56
CA TYR A 163 -0.31 8.89 19.26
C TYR A 163 0.40 10.24 19.37
N ARG A 164 0.02 11.12 20.31
CA ARG A 164 0.73 12.40 20.53
C ARG A 164 2.17 12.17 20.97
N ALA A 165 2.42 11.21 21.86
CA ALA A 165 3.79 10.85 22.25
C ALA A 165 4.59 10.31 21.05
N TYR A 166 3.97 9.47 20.18
CA TYR A 166 4.56 8.98 18.93
C TYR A 166 4.92 10.13 17.96
N GLU A 167 4.04 11.11 17.78
CA GLU A 167 4.29 12.26 16.91
C GLU A 167 5.48 13.11 17.39
N MET A 168 5.69 13.22 18.70
CA MET A 168 6.80 13.97 19.29
C MET A 168 8.17 13.29 19.14
N ILE A 169 8.21 12.02 18.68
CA ILE A 169 9.48 11.34 18.39
C ILE A 169 9.96 11.82 17.01
N ASP A 170 10.76 12.87 16.98
CA ASP A 170 11.25 13.56 15.78
C ASP A 170 12.78 13.64 15.71
N THR A 171 13.48 13.27 16.78
CA THR A 171 14.93 13.28 16.90
C THR A 171 15.48 11.87 17.17
N ILE A 172 16.75 11.65 16.79
CA ILE A 172 17.42 10.34 17.00
C ILE A 172 17.90 10.26 18.46
N MET A 173 16.95 9.93 19.34
CA MET A 173 17.18 9.73 20.78
C MET A 173 16.39 8.54 21.27
N ALA A 174 16.89 7.87 22.34
CA ALA A 174 16.17 6.77 22.95
C ALA A 174 14.79 7.24 23.45
N VAL A 175 13.75 6.51 23.05
CA VAL A 175 12.38 6.75 23.48
C VAL A 175 12.25 6.36 24.96
N PRO A 176 11.56 7.14 25.82
CA PRO A 176 11.32 6.73 27.20
C PRO A 176 10.75 5.32 27.29
N GLU A 177 11.28 4.50 28.18
CA GLU A 177 11.02 3.05 28.19
C GLU A 177 9.55 2.69 28.26
N VAL A 178 8.75 3.42 29.06
CA VAL A 178 7.30 3.22 29.18
C VAL A 178 6.61 3.45 27.84
N ILE A 179 6.98 4.50 27.12
CA ILE A 179 6.41 4.81 25.79
C ILE A 179 6.88 3.78 24.76
N HIS A 180 8.17 3.39 24.79
CA HIS A 180 8.72 2.36 23.93
C HIS A 180 7.96 1.05 24.07
N GLN A 181 7.67 0.62 25.31
CA GLN A 181 6.91 -0.61 25.56
C GLN A 181 5.47 -0.50 25.05
N GLN A 182 4.76 0.60 25.35
CA GLN A 182 3.38 0.83 24.89
C GLN A 182 3.28 0.83 23.34
N LEU A 183 4.23 1.52 22.67
CA LEU A 183 4.28 1.54 21.20
C LEU A 183 4.61 0.15 20.61
N THR A 184 5.47 -0.62 21.30
CA THR A 184 5.79 -1.99 20.90
C THR A 184 4.58 -2.91 21.01
N ASP A 185 3.76 -2.77 22.06
CA ASP A 185 2.55 -3.57 22.25
C ASP A 185 1.46 -3.16 21.25
N ALA A 186 1.31 -1.87 20.97
CA ALA A 186 0.42 -1.39 19.90
C ALA A 186 0.86 -1.92 18.52
N TYR A 187 2.18 -1.98 18.25
CA TYR A 187 2.74 -2.56 17.03
C TYR A 187 2.41 -4.05 16.89
N LYS A 188 2.54 -4.85 17.96
CA LYS A 188 2.14 -6.27 17.94
C LYS A 188 0.65 -6.44 17.60
N SER A 189 -0.20 -5.60 18.21
CA SER A 189 -1.64 -5.59 17.92
C SER A 189 -1.91 -5.25 16.44
N TYR A 190 -1.18 -4.29 15.89
CA TYR A 190 -1.29 -3.94 14.49
C TYR A 190 -0.79 -5.05 13.54
N LEU A 191 0.21 -5.83 13.90
CA LEU A 191 0.64 -6.99 13.10
C LEU A 191 -0.48 -8.01 12.91
N VAL A 192 -1.32 -8.21 13.94
CA VAL A 192 -2.48 -9.12 13.87
C VAL A 192 -3.62 -8.49 13.06
N LEU A 193 -3.95 -7.25 13.38
CA LEU A 193 -5.11 -6.56 12.84
C LEU A 193 -4.90 -6.09 11.39
N GLY A 194 -3.68 -5.67 11.07
CA GLY A 194 -3.37 -5.02 9.81
C GLY A 194 -4.02 -3.64 9.68
N GLY A 195 -4.11 -3.19 8.43
CA GLY A 195 -4.63 -1.87 8.09
C GLY A 195 -5.92 -1.91 7.26
N MET A 196 -6.62 -3.04 7.14
CA MET A 196 -7.90 -3.05 6.42
C MET A 196 -8.96 -2.29 7.23
N PRO A 197 -9.53 -1.16 6.68
CA PRO A 197 -10.32 -0.23 7.47
C PRO A 197 -11.51 -0.84 8.20
N GLU A 198 -12.19 -1.81 7.58
CA GLU A 198 -13.35 -2.48 8.16
C GLU A 198 -12.95 -3.31 9.39
N ALA A 199 -11.88 -4.11 9.28
CA ALA A 199 -11.36 -4.90 10.39
C ALA A 199 -10.84 -4.00 11.52
N VAL A 200 -10.12 -2.92 11.19
CA VAL A 200 -9.63 -1.94 12.17
C VAL A 200 -10.79 -1.26 12.89
N SER A 201 -11.83 -0.81 12.16
CA SER A 201 -13.00 -0.14 12.75
C SER A 201 -13.79 -1.07 13.67
N ALA A 202 -14.05 -2.31 13.24
CA ALA A 202 -14.74 -3.31 14.04
C ALA A 202 -13.98 -3.57 15.35
N TYR A 203 -12.68 -3.83 15.27
CA TYR A 203 -11.87 -4.05 16.48
C TYR A 203 -11.85 -2.84 17.43
N ILE A 204 -11.79 -1.60 16.90
CA ILE A 204 -11.85 -0.41 17.75
C ILE A 204 -13.18 -0.33 18.52
N ASP A 205 -14.29 -0.66 17.86
CA ASP A 205 -15.62 -0.55 18.41
C ASP A 205 -15.94 -1.68 19.41
N THR A 206 -15.52 -2.91 19.13
CA THR A 206 -15.92 -4.10 19.90
C THR A 206 -14.82 -4.69 20.77
N LYS A 207 -13.54 -4.44 20.47
CA LYS A 207 -12.35 -5.09 21.05
C LYS A 207 -12.36 -6.62 20.85
N ASP A 208 -13.14 -7.10 19.89
CA ASP A 208 -13.26 -8.52 19.55
C ASP A 208 -12.32 -8.89 18.38
N TRP A 209 -11.37 -9.76 18.66
CA TRP A 209 -10.43 -10.28 17.67
C TRP A 209 -11.08 -11.24 16.69
N GLU A 210 -12.08 -12.00 17.13
CA GLU A 210 -12.75 -12.98 16.26
C GLU A 210 -13.62 -12.27 15.21
N GLU A 211 -14.25 -11.15 15.56
CA GLU A 211 -14.95 -10.31 14.59
C GLU A 211 -13.98 -9.73 13.54
N ALA A 212 -12.84 -9.21 13.99
CA ALA A 212 -11.82 -8.70 13.08
C ALA A 212 -11.29 -9.78 12.14
N LYS A 213 -11.03 -10.99 12.63
CA LYS A 213 -10.61 -12.14 11.81
C LYS A 213 -11.68 -12.51 10.77
N ALA A 214 -12.96 -12.60 11.18
CA ALA A 214 -14.04 -12.91 10.26
C ALA A 214 -14.13 -11.91 9.10
N ILE A 215 -13.91 -10.61 9.38
CA ILE A 215 -13.84 -9.56 8.37
C ILE A 215 -12.63 -9.79 7.45
N GLN A 216 -11.45 -10.06 7.99
CA GLN A 216 -10.24 -10.32 7.19
C GLN A 216 -10.43 -11.55 6.28
N ASP A 217 -11.07 -12.62 6.75
CA ASP A 217 -11.42 -13.80 5.95
C ASP A 217 -12.38 -13.43 4.82
N GLY A 218 -13.41 -12.62 5.10
CA GLY A 218 -14.33 -12.09 4.10
C GLY A 218 -13.62 -11.27 3.02
N ILE A 219 -12.63 -10.47 3.41
CA ILE A 219 -11.79 -9.68 2.47
C ILE A 219 -10.98 -10.61 1.56
N LEU A 220 -10.29 -11.61 2.12
CA LEU A 220 -9.51 -12.59 1.34
C LEU A 220 -10.39 -13.38 0.35
N GLN A 221 -11.59 -13.77 0.79
CA GLN A 221 -12.58 -14.42 -0.07
C GLN A 221 -13.05 -13.49 -1.19
N SER A 222 -13.34 -12.22 -0.88
CA SER A 222 -13.74 -11.21 -1.87
C SER A 222 -12.68 -10.99 -2.95
N TYR A 223 -11.39 -10.98 -2.60
CA TYR A 223 -10.31 -10.88 -3.56
C TYR A 223 -10.32 -12.08 -4.52
N SER A 224 -10.53 -13.28 -4.00
CA SER A 224 -10.63 -14.49 -4.83
C SER A 224 -11.80 -14.46 -5.80
N LEU A 225 -12.96 -13.93 -5.39
CA LEU A 225 -14.11 -13.74 -6.29
C LEU A 225 -13.84 -12.71 -7.40
N ASP A 226 -13.07 -11.65 -7.10
CA ASP A 226 -12.69 -10.64 -8.09
C ASP A 226 -11.78 -11.21 -9.19
N PHE A 227 -10.93 -12.18 -8.88
CA PHE A 227 -10.10 -12.83 -9.89
C PHE A 227 -10.98 -13.45 -11.00
N ALA A 228 -12.06 -14.12 -10.62
CA ALA A 228 -12.98 -14.73 -11.57
C ALA A 228 -13.74 -13.71 -12.43
N LYS A 229 -14.03 -12.50 -11.89
CA LYS A 229 -14.80 -11.46 -12.59
C LYS A 229 -13.96 -10.64 -13.59
N HIS A 230 -12.69 -10.38 -13.27
CA HIS A 230 -11.90 -9.36 -13.97
C HIS A 230 -10.68 -9.87 -14.73
N ILE A 231 -10.43 -11.17 -14.72
CA ILE A 231 -9.30 -11.80 -15.42
C ILE A 231 -9.81 -12.62 -16.60
N ASN A 232 -9.02 -12.72 -17.67
CA ASN A 232 -9.32 -13.63 -18.77
C ASN A 232 -9.32 -15.09 -18.28
N ASN A 233 -10.27 -15.89 -18.74
CA ASN A 233 -10.45 -17.29 -18.30
C ASN A 233 -9.17 -18.12 -18.32
N LYS A 234 -8.25 -17.84 -19.25
CA LYS A 234 -6.96 -18.55 -19.36
C LYS A 234 -5.98 -18.25 -18.23
N ASP A 235 -6.06 -17.05 -17.64
CA ASP A 235 -5.10 -16.57 -16.64
C ASP A 235 -5.64 -16.72 -15.21
N ILE A 236 -6.96 -16.92 -15.04
CA ILE A 236 -7.58 -17.12 -13.72
C ILE A 236 -6.87 -18.21 -12.90
N PRO A 237 -6.64 -19.44 -13.42
CA PRO A 237 -5.98 -20.50 -12.63
C PRO A 237 -4.59 -20.10 -12.15
N ARG A 238 -3.83 -19.35 -12.99
CA ARG A 238 -2.47 -18.92 -12.66
C ARG A 238 -2.46 -17.87 -11.53
N VAL A 239 -3.42 -16.93 -11.55
CA VAL A 239 -3.56 -15.95 -10.48
C VAL A 239 -3.91 -16.65 -9.17
N PHE A 240 -4.86 -17.59 -9.18
CA PHE A 240 -5.18 -18.38 -8.00
C PHE A 240 -3.99 -19.19 -7.47
N GLN A 241 -3.21 -19.79 -8.36
CA GLN A 241 -2.01 -20.54 -7.97
C GLN A 241 -0.95 -19.64 -7.34
N VAL A 242 -0.66 -18.46 -7.93
CA VAL A 242 0.28 -17.49 -7.35
C VAL A 242 -0.25 -16.99 -6.00
N TRP A 243 -1.52 -16.55 -5.93
CA TRP A 243 -2.15 -16.05 -4.72
C TRP A 243 -2.18 -17.08 -3.59
N GLY A 244 -2.50 -18.34 -3.92
CA GLY A 244 -2.53 -19.44 -2.96
C GLY A 244 -1.16 -19.86 -2.45
N ASN A 245 -0.10 -19.65 -3.24
CA ASN A 245 1.26 -20.06 -2.89
C ASN A 245 2.09 -18.96 -2.20
N LEU A 246 1.56 -17.72 -2.08
CA LEU A 246 2.32 -16.60 -1.52
C LEU A 246 2.85 -16.87 -0.12
N GLN A 247 2.03 -17.43 0.77
CA GLN A 247 2.43 -17.74 2.12
C GLN A 247 3.55 -18.78 2.16
N ASP A 248 3.49 -19.81 1.32
CA ASP A 248 4.50 -20.87 1.27
C ASP A 248 5.85 -20.33 0.78
N GLN A 249 5.84 -19.41 -0.18
CA GLN A 249 7.04 -18.72 -0.66
C GLN A 249 7.66 -17.84 0.45
N LEU A 250 6.83 -17.11 1.19
CA LEU A 250 7.26 -16.22 2.28
C LEU A 250 7.70 -16.98 3.53
N ALA A 251 7.18 -18.19 3.77
CA ALA A 251 7.61 -19.06 4.87
C ALA A 251 9.03 -19.61 4.72
N ARG A 252 9.61 -19.54 3.50
CA ARG A 252 10.98 -20.03 3.26
C ARG A 252 12.01 -19.06 3.79
N GLU A 253 13.18 -19.58 4.12
CA GLU A 253 14.30 -18.79 4.65
C GLU A 253 14.70 -17.62 3.71
N ASP A 254 14.83 -17.88 2.39
CA ASP A 254 15.24 -16.87 1.41
C ASP A 254 14.07 -16.06 0.79
N LYS A 255 12.83 -16.45 1.03
CA LYS A 255 11.58 -15.80 0.56
C LYS A 255 11.56 -15.46 -0.94
N LYS A 256 12.49 -16.03 -1.72
CA LYS A 256 12.55 -15.80 -3.19
C LYS A 256 11.40 -16.49 -3.88
N PHE A 257 10.74 -15.77 -4.78
CA PHE A 257 9.67 -16.37 -5.56
C PHE A 257 10.22 -17.41 -6.55
N ARG A 258 9.71 -18.62 -6.46
CA ARG A 258 10.10 -19.76 -7.30
C ARG A 258 8.89 -20.30 -8.04
N TYR A 259 8.91 -20.22 -9.35
CA TYR A 259 7.82 -20.71 -10.20
C TYR A 259 7.58 -22.21 -10.02
N GLY A 260 8.66 -23.00 -9.82
CA GLY A 260 8.57 -24.44 -9.61
C GLY A 260 7.81 -24.86 -8.35
N ASP A 261 7.68 -23.96 -7.36
CA ASP A 261 6.92 -24.21 -6.13
C ASP A 261 5.43 -23.90 -6.32
N VAL A 262 5.10 -23.02 -7.28
CA VAL A 262 3.69 -22.77 -7.66
C VAL A 262 3.13 -24.00 -8.38
N GLN A 263 3.90 -24.56 -9.32
CA GLN A 263 3.58 -25.78 -10.03
C GLN A 263 4.86 -26.41 -10.57
N LYS A 264 5.00 -27.73 -10.44
CA LYS A 264 6.14 -28.48 -10.99
C LYS A 264 6.30 -28.22 -12.49
N GLY A 265 7.48 -27.75 -12.91
CA GLY A 265 7.78 -27.42 -14.31
C GLY A 265 7.27 -26.05 -14.78
N ALA A 266 6.69 -25.23 -13.89
CA ALA A 266 6.24 -23.86 -14.21
C ALA A 266 7.40 -22.98 -14.70
N ARG A 267 7.12 -22.13 -15.69
CA ARG A 267 8.07 -21.20 -16.29
C ARG A 267 7.64 -19.75 -16.08
N ALA A 268 8.60 -18.85 -15.96
CA ALA A 268 8.35 -17.42 -15.73
C ALA A 268 7.33 -16.83 -16.72
N ARG A 269 7.47 -17.10 -18.03
CA ARG A 269 6.58 -16.59 -19.10
C ARG A 269 5.10 -16.95 -18.92
N GLU A 270 4.79 -17.98 -18.11
CA GLU A 270 3.42 -18.47 -17.91
C GLU A 270 2.74 -17.74 -16.73
N TYR A 271 3.52 -17.24 -15.76
CA TYR A 271 3.02 -16.66 -14.51
C TYR A 271 3.29 -15.17 -14.36
N GLU A 272 4.19 -14.59 -15.21
CA GLU A 272 4.54 -13.16 -15.09
C GLU A 272 3.31 -12.26 -15.22
N GLY A 273 2.40 -12.56 -16.16
CA GLY A 273 1.14 -11.83 -16.31
C GLY A 273 0.22 -11.93 -15.09
N ALA A 274 0.20 -13.08 -14.41
CA ALA A 274 -0.56 -13.26 -13.17
C ALA A 274 0.04 -12.44 -12.01
N ILE A 275 1.35 -12.42 -11.89
CA ILE A 275 2.06 -11.63 -10.89
C ILE A 275 1.87 -10.14 -11.16
N GLU A 276 2.03 -9.70 -12.40
CA GLU A 276 1.81 -8.31 -12.81
C GLU A 276 0.37 -7.87 -12.51
N TRP A 277 -0.61 -8.73 -12.80
CA TRP A 277 -2.00 -8.44 -12.46
C TRP A 277 -2.21 -8.22 -10.95
N LEU A 278 -1.67 -9.10 -10.10
CA LEU A 278 -1.75 -8.96 -8.65
C LEU A 278 -1.08 -7.68 -8.14
N CYS A 279 0.06 -7.31 -8.74
CA CYS A 279 0.74 -6.04 -8.42
C CYS A 279 -0.09 -4.82 -8.85
N LEU A 280 -0.65 -4.83 -10.06
CA LEU A 280 -1.48 -3.75 -10.59
C LEU A 280 -2.81 -3.60 -9.85
N ALA A 281 -3.37 -4.71 -9.34
CA ALA A 281 -4.53 -4.72 -8.46
C ALA A 281 -4.20 -4.16 -7.06
N GLY A 282 -2.91 -3.94 -6.75
CA GLY A 282 -2.44 -3.46 -5.46
C GLY A 282 -2.55 -4.50 -4.34
N LEU A 283 -2.63 -5.79 -4.67
CA LEU A 283 -2.76 -6.89 -3.70
C LEU A 283 -1.42 -7.41 -3.22
N VAL A 284 -0.40 -7.29 -4.06
CA VAL A 284 0.97 -7.70 -3.73
C VAL A 284 1.98 -6.63 -4.15
N HIS A 285 3.12 -6.63 -3.49
CA HIS A 285 4.28 -5.81 -3.82
C HIS A 285 5.44 -6.70 -4.25
N ARG A 286 6.07 -6.34 -5.37
CA ARG A 286 7.24 -7.03 -5.90
C ARG A 286 8.51 -6.30 -5.44
N VAL A 287 9.41 -7.01 -4.74
CA VAL A 287 10.73 -6.52 -4.31
C VAL A 287 11.78 -7.21 -5.17
N SER A 288 12.50 -6.44 -6.00
CA SER A 288 13.46 -7.00 -6.95
C SER A 288 14.86 -7.12 -6.34
N ALA A 289 15.58 -8.19 -6.69
CA ALA A 289 16.98 -8.32 -6.31
C ALA A 289 17.87 -7.30 -7.03
N LEU A 290 18.89 -6.80 -6.38
CA LEU A 290 19.94 -6.02 -6.98
C LEU A 290 21.15 -6.90 -7.34
N GLU A 291 21.75 -6.62 -8.50
CA GLU A 291 23.07 -7.18 -8.85
C GLU A 291 24.17 -6.49 -8.08
N THR A 292 24.11 -5.17 -8.09
CA THR A 292 25.06 -4.29 -7.40
C THR A 292 24.30 -3.08 -6.87
N PRO A 293 24.49 -2.66 -5.62
CA PRO A 293 23.84 -1.47 -5.08
C PRO A 293 24.55 -0.21 -5.57
N ARG A 294 24.14 0.29 -6.74
CA ARG A 294 24.61 1.54 -7.36
C ARG A 294 23.42 2.38 -7.82
N LEU A 295 23.62 3.70 -7.85
CA LEU A 295 22.60 4.64 -8.32
C LEU A 295 22.56 4.72 -9.86
N PRO A 296 21.39 4.80 -10.48
CA PRO A 296 20.07 4.57 -9.86
C PRO A 296 19.81 3.07 -9.65
N LEU A 297 19.26 2.68 -8.53
CA LEU A 297 19.03 1.27 -8.19
C LEU A 297 18.23 0.50 -9.26
N SER A 298 17.29 1.18 -9.93
CA SER A 298 16.46 0.60 -10.98
C SER A 298 17.25 0.05 -12.17
N ALA A 299 18.45 0.58 -12.45
CA ALA A 299 19.32 0.13 -13.55
C ALA A 299 20.04 -1.19 -13.21
N TYR A 300 20.16 -1.54 -11.95
CA TYR A 300 20.91 -2.70 -11.47
C TYR A 300 20.03 -3.82 -10.92
N LYS A 301 18.72 -3.79 -11.19
CA LYS A 301 17.80 -4.84 -10.77
C LYS A 301 18.00 -6.12 -11.60
N LYS A 302 17.93 -7.28 -10.94
CA LYS A 302 17.84 -8.58 -11.60
C LYS A 302 16.41 -8.80 -12.11
N SER A 303 16.27 -9.18 -13.37
CA SER A 303 14.96 -9.39 -13.98
C SER A 303 14.23 -10.64 -13.46
N ASN A 304 14.98 -11.64 -13.03
CA ASN A 304 14.48 -12.98 -12.71
C ASN A 304 14.54 -13.35 -11.21
N ALA A 305 14.90 -12.43 -10.35
CA ALA A 305 14.99 -12.67 -8.91
C ALA A 305 14.22 -11.59 -8.14
N PHE A 306 13.16 -12.00 -7.44
CA PHE A 306 12.31 -11.11 -6.67
C PHE A 306 11.62 -11.85 -5.54
N LYS A 307 11.05 -11.09 -4.61
CA LYS A 307 10.16 -11.54 -3.55
C LYS A 307 8.78 -10.91 -3.77
N LEU A 308 7.71 -11.57 -3.31
CA LEU A 308 6.35 -11.04 -3.32
C LEU A 308 5.81 -10.96 -1.89
N TYR A 309 5.28 -9.81 -1.52
CA TYR A 309 4.68 -9.56 -0.21
C TYR A 309 3.23 -9.09 -0.39
N LEU A 310 2.39 -9.32 0.61
CA LEU A 310 1.03 -8.83 0.60
C LEU A 310 0.98 -7.32 0.86
N ASN A 311 -0.08 -6.69 0.38
CA ASN A 311 -0.36 -5.28 0.62
C ASN A 311 -0.73 -4.94 2.07
N ASP A 312 -1.09 -5.95 2.87
CA ASP A 312 -1.48 -5.79 4.26
C ASP A 312 -0.97 -6.94 5.14
N VAL A 313 -0.36 -6.58 6.28
CA VAL A 313 0.24 -7.54 7.20
C VAL A 313 -0.81 -8.37 7.95
N GLY A 314 -1.97 -7.81 8.29
CA GLY A 314 -3.05 -8.55 8.94
C GLY A 314 -3.63 -9.63 8.02
N LEU A 315 -3.83 -9.30 6.73
CA LEU A 315 -4.25 -10.30 5.74
C LEU A 315 -3.19 -11.40 5.54
N LEU A 316 -1.90 -11.07 5.63
CA LEU A 316 -0.84 -12.08 5.61
C LEU A 316 -0.93 -13.00 6.82
N GLY A 317 -1.13 -12.45 8.02
CA GLY A 317 -1.34 -13.22 9.24
C GLY A 317 -2.52 -14.19 9.13
N ARG A 318 -3.63 -13.74 8.52
CA ARG A 318 -4.78 -14.61 8.24
C ARG A 318 -4.47 -15.73 7.25
N LYS A 319 -3.69 -15.45 6.20
CA LYS A 319 -3.25 -16.50 5.26
C LYS A 319 -2.36 -17.55 5.92
N PHE A 320 -1.64 -17.21 6.97
CA PHE A 320 -0.87 -18.14 7.79
C PHE A 320 -1.70 -18.80 8.91
N ASP A 321 -2.96 -18.42 9.05
CA ASP A 321 -3.83 -18.83 10.16
C ASP A 321 -3.21 -18.61 11.56
N LEU A 322 -2.52 -17.47 11.71
CA LEU A 322 -1.81 -17.13 12.93
C LEU A 322 -2.77 -16.91 14.09
N ASP A 323 -2.45 -17.55 15.23
CA ASP A 323 -3.18 -17.32 16.47
C ASP A 323 -2.83 -15.97 17.10
N VAL A 324 -3.87 -15.22 17.48
CA VAL A 324 -3.74 -13.88 18.07
C VAL A 324 -2.94 -13.89 19.36
N GLN A 325 -3.23 -14.85 20.25
CA GLN A 325 -2.58 -14.92 21.56
C GLN A 325 -1.08 -15.20 21.41
N THR A 326 -0.71 -16.05 20.48
CA THR A 326 0.68 -16.38 20.15
C THR A 326 1.45 -15.14 19.69
N VAL A 327 0.83 -14.27 18.87
CA VAL A 327 1.47 -13.02 18.40
C VAL A 327 1.60 -12.01 19.53
N LEU A 328 0.54 -11.82 20.32
CA LEU A 328 0.49 -10.83 21.41
C LEU A 328 1.41 -11.21 22.58
N ALA A 329 1.43 -12.47 22.99
CA ALA A 329 2.29 -12.97 24.05
C ALA A 329 3.78 -12.89 23.67
N GLY A 330 4.08 -12.96 22.39
CA GLY A 330 5.43 -12.89 21.89
C GLY A 330 6.27 -14.14 22.20
N ASP A 331 5.62 -15.29 22.37
CA ASP A 331 6.23 -16.57 22.70
C ASP A 331 7.20 -17.07 21.63
N ASN A 332 8.12 -17.97 22.07
CA ASN A 332 9.13 -18.58 21.19
C ASN A 332 8.53 -19.39 20.03
N LEU A 333 7.28 -19.86 20.15
CA LEU A 333 6.55 -20.58 19.10
C LEU A 333 6.28 -19.73 17.85
N PHE A 334 6.25 -18.39 17.98
CA PHE A 334 6.01 -17.47 16.87
C PHE A 334 7.32 -17.02 16.18
N THR A 335 8.49 -17.47 16.61
CA THR A 335 9.80 -16.90 16.20
C THR A 335 10.03 -16.98 14.69
N GLU A 336 9.67 -18.07 14.02
CA GLU A 336 9.89 -18.26 12.58
C GLU A 336 9.05 -17.28 11.72
N PHE A 337 7.81 -17.00 12.14
CA PHE A 337 6.90 -16.10 11.39
C PHE A 337 7.05 -14.63 11.74
N LYS A 338 7.64 -14.30 12.91
CA LYS A 338 7.90 -12.89 13.29
C LYS A 338 8.69 -12.14 12.23
N GLY A 339 9.72 -12.78 11.67
CA GLY A 339 10.54 -12.19 10.61
C GLY A 339 9.74 -11.84 9.37
N VAL A 340 8.89 -12.76 8.89
CA VAL A 340 8.05 -12.56 7.70
C VAL A 340 7.04 -11.44 7.91
N MET A 341 6.37 -11.44 9.06
CA MET A 341 5.38 -10.42 9.41
C MET A 341 6.03 -9.03 9.53
N ALA A 342 7.18 -8.95 10.19
CA ALA A 342 7.93 -7.70 10.32
C ALA A 342 8.41 -7.17 8.96
N GLU A 343 8.95 -8.02 8.09
CA GLU A 343 9.36 -7.63 6.74
C GLU A 343 8.18 -7.14 5.90
N ASN A 344 7.03 -7.84 5.94
CA ASN A 344 5.83 -7.40 5.22
C ASN A 344 5.33 -6.04 5.74
N TYR A 345 5.30 -5.85 7.05
CA TYR A 345 4.95 -4.58 7.68
C TYR A 345 5.90 -3.45 7.27
N VAL A 346 7.20 -3.70 7.31
CA VAL A 346 8.22 -2.73 6.88
C VAL A 346 8.01 -2.38 5.41
N LEU A 347 7.83 -3.37 4.55
CA LEU A 347 7.65 -3.14 3.12
C LEU A 347 6.40 -2.27 2.83
N GLN A 348 5.25 -2.57 3.44
CA GLN A 348 4.03 -1.77 3.20
C GLN A 348 4.22 -0.31 3.63
N SER A 349 5.05 -0.06 4.66
CA SER A 349 5.41 1.29 5.09
C SER A 349 6.40 1.96 4.13
N LEU A 350 7.43 1.24 3.65
CA LEU A 350 8.37 1.74 2.66
C LEU A 350 7.68 2.08 1.33
N VAL A 351 6.76 1.23 0.87
CA VAL A 351 5.97 1.49 -0.35
C VAL A 351 5.15 2.77 -0.22
N ARG A 352 4.56 3.03 0.93
CA ARG A 352 3.77 4.25 1.18
C ARG A 352 4.63 5.52 1.16
N GLN A 353 5.85 5.47 1.66
CA GLN A 353 6.76 6.61 1.76
C GLN A 353 7.61 6.83 0.51
N PHE A 354 8.07 5.74 -0.13
CA PHE A 354 9.09 5.78 -1.20
C PHE A 354 8.60 5.17 -2.52
N GLY A 355 7.34 4.73 -2.59
CA GLY A 355 6.74 4.17 -3.81
C GLY A 355 7.00 2.68 -4.01
N ASN A 356 6.48 2.14 -5.12
CA ASN A 356 6.43 0.69 -5.37
C ASN A 356 7.77 0.06 -5.79
N SER A 357 8.79 0.87 -6.14
CA SER A 357 10.09 0.35 -6.58
C SER A 357 10.97 0.04 -5.38
N GLN A 358 10.80 -1.17 -4.82
CA GLN A 358 11.57 -1.65 -3.68
C GLN A 358 12.56 -2.74 -4.10
N TYR A 359 13.67 -2.80 -3.41
CA TYR A 359 14.79 -3.68 -3.75
C TYR A 359 15.34 -4.40 -2.52
N TYR A 360 15.93 -5.58 -2.73
CA TYR A 360 16.76 -6.27 -1.75
C TYR A 360 18.12 -6.60 -2.36
N TRP A 361 19.10 -6.87 -1.53
CA TRP A 361 20.43 -7.26 -1.99
C TRP A 361 20.85 -8.61 -1.44
N THR A 362 21.56 -9.38 -2.26
CA THR A 362 22.14 -10.66 -1.86
C THR A 362 23.50 -10.88 -2.50
N SER A 363 24.45 -11.35 -1.71
CA SER A 363 25.76 -11.84 -2.20
C SER A 363 25.71 -13.28 -2.73
N GLY A 364 24.57 -13.78 -3.10
CA GLY A 364 24.33 -15.19 -3.39
C GLY A 364 23.98 -15.97 -2.13
N ASN A 365 24.89 -16.81 -1.63
CA ASN A 365 24.61 -17.69 -0.47
C ASN A 365 25.18 -17.18 0.86
N MET A 366 25.91 -16.04 0.88
CA MET A 366 26.61 -15.60 2.09
C MET A 366 25.86 -14.57 2.92
N ALA A 367 25.16 -13.64 2.27
CA ALA A 367 24.49 -12.54 2.94
C ALA A 367 23.31 -12.02 2.13
N GLU A 368 22.27 -11.59 2.83
CA GLU A 368 21.11 -10.94 2.26
C GLU A 368 20.68 -9.76 3.14
N VAL A 369 20.40 -8.61 2.52
CA VAL A 369 19.83 -7.42 3.16
C VAL A 369 18.41 -7.28 2.66
N GLU A 370 17.43 -7.24 3.57
CA GLU A 370 16.01 -7.37 3.28
C GLU A 370 15.49 -6.25 2.37
N PHE A 371 15.97 -5.00 2.59
CA PHE A 371 15.63 -3.89 1.71
C PHE A 371 16.85 -3.00 1.45
N VAL A 372 16.86 -2.39 0.25
CA VAL A 372 17.85 -1.37 -0.14
C VAL A 372 17.07 -0.19 -0.69
N LEU A 373 17.17 0.94 -0.01
CA LEU A 373 16.47 2.16 -0.35
C LEU A 373 17.40 3.15 -1.08
N GLN A 374 16.86 3.87 -2.04
CA GLN A 374 17.48 5.06 -2.62
C GLN A 374 16.75 6.30 -2.11
N ALA A 375 17.43 7.13 -1.31
CA ALA A 375 16.89 8.38 -0.79
C ALA A 375 17.99 9.44 -0.68
N ASP A 376 17.69 10.66 -1.03
CA ASP A 376 18.59 11.84 -0.92
C ASP A 376 19.99 11.62 -1.54
N GLY A 377 20.03 10.93 -2.70
CA GLY A 377 21.28 10.61 -3.40
C GLY A 377 22.11 9.50 -2.74
N ARG A 378 21.59 8.86 -1.68
CA ARG A 378 22.25 7.79 -0.91
C ARG A 378 21.62 6.43 -1.17
N ILE A 379 22.41 5.39 -0.96
CA ILE A 379 21.94 3.99 -0.93
C ILE A 379 21.96 3.52 0.52
N ILE A 380 20.80 3.16 1.04
CA ILE A 380 20.59 2.83 2.45
C ILE A 380 20.17 1.37 2.56
N PRO A 381 21.04 0.48 3.03
CA PRO A 381 20.67 -0.89 3.35
C PRO A 381 19.82 -0.91 4.62
N ILE A 382 18.75 -1.73 4.60
CA ILE A 382 17.79 -1.88 5.70
C ILE A 382 17.72 -3.35 6.07
N GLU A 383 18.12 -3.66 7.29
CA GLU A 383 17.99 -4.97 7.92
C GLU A 383 16.76 -4.99 8.83
N VAL A 384 15.96 -6.05 8.78
CA VAL A 384 14.78 -6.22 9.64
C VAL A 384 15.02 -7.35 10.64
N LYS A 385 14.90 -7.04 11.93
CA LYS A 385 15.05 -8.00 13.05
C LYS A 385 13.82 -7.96 13.94
N ALA A 386 13.04 -9.02 13.90
CA ALA A 386 11.81 -9.12 14.69
C ALA A 386 12.06 -9.50 16.17
N ASP A 387 13.26 -9.93 16.52
CA ASP A 387 13.66 -10.35 17.86
C ASP A 387 14.67 -9.41 18.52
N LYS A 388 14.88 -9.62 19.83
CA LYS A 388 15.90 -8.90 20.60
C LYS A 388 17.33 -9.28 20.21
N ASN A 389 17.54 -10.45 19.59
CA ASN A 389 18.84 -10.83 19.06
C ASN A 389 19.08 -10.13 17.71
N VAL A 390 19.83 -9.05 17.74
CA VAL A 390 20.07 -8.16 16.60
C VAL A 390 21.42 -8.43 15.91
N THR A 391 21.98 -9.62 16.03
CA THR A 391 23.21 -9.98 15.31
C THR A 391 22.95 -9.96 13.79
N ALA A 392 23.35 -8.88 13.15
CA ALA A 392 23.11 -8.61 11.73
C ALA A 392 24.38 -8.91 10.90
N LYS A 393 24.72 -10.21 10.74
CA LYS A 393 25.92 -10.64 9.98
C LYS A 393 25.85 -10.16 8.52
N SER A 394 24.67 -10.21 7.92
CA SER A 394 24.46 -9.80 6.52
C SER A 394 24.66 -8.30 6.34
N LEU A 395 24.09 -7.47 7.21
CA LEU A 395 24.27 -6.02 7.17
C LEU A 395 25.74 -5.65 7.43
N ALA A 396 26.41 -6.32 8.37
CA ALA A 396 27.84 -6.10 8.64
C ALA A 396 28.71 -6.45 7.40
N TYR A 397 28.38 -7.54 6.71
CA TYR A 397 29.03 -7.91 5.45
C TYR A 397 28.81 -6.84 4.37
N TYR A 398 27.57 -6.37 4.19
CA TYR A 398 27.23 -5.31 3.25
C TYR A 398 28.00 -4.02 3.54
N ARG A 399 27.99 -3.56 4.81
CA ARG A 399 28.71 -2.36 5.27
C ARG A 399 30.21 -2.44 4.98
N LYS A 400 30.83 -3.59 5.24
CA LYS A 400 32.25 -3.82 4.94
C LYS A 400 32.55 -3.74 3.44
N GLN A 401 31.63 -4.23 2.59
CA GLN A 401 31.82 -4.31 1.14
C GLN A 401 31.55 -2.98 0.44
N TYR A 402 30.53 -2.22 0.87
CA TYR A 402 30.04 -1.04 0.14
C TYR A 402 30.19 0.28 0.91
N ALA A 403 30.55 0.24 2.19
CA ALA A 403 30.77 1.42 3.05
C ALA A 403 29.64 2.49 2.89
N PRO A 404 28.35 2.14 3.11
CA PRO A 404 27.25 3.09 2.98
C PRO A 404 27.39 4.19 4.04
N GLN A 405 26.99 5.41 3.71
CA GLN A 405 26.98 6.56 4.65
C GLN A 405 26.00 6.36 5.81
N LEU A 406 24.90 5.63 5.55
CA LEU A 406 23.88 5.30 6.53
C LEU A 406 23.42 3.86 6.29
N SER A 407 23.29 3.10 7.36
CA SER A 407 22.65 1.79 7.40
C SER A 407 21.53 1.83 8.42
N VAL A 408 20.42 1.18 8.16
CA VAL A 408 19.30 1.11 9.09
C VAL A 408 19.07 -0.32 9.53
N ARG A 409 18.89 -0.52 10.81
CA ARG A 409 18.36 -1.75 11.38
C ARG A 409 17.03 -1.47 12.03
N LEU A 410 15.98 -2.06 11.52
CA LEU A 410 14.65 -2.04 12.10
C LEU A 410 14.51 -3.19 13.06
N SER A 411 14.25 -2.93 14.33
CA SER A 411 14.19 -3.98 15.35
C SER A 411 13.20 -3.65 16.47
N THR A 412 13.02 -4.57 17.41
CA THR A 412 12.24 -4.34 18.64
C THR A 412 13.02 -3.57 19.72
N LEU A 413 14.31 -3.30 19.50
CA LEU A 413 15.13 -2.51 20.42
C LEU A 413 14.80 -1.02 20.27
N ASN A 414 15.08 -0.27 21.35
CA ASN A 414 14.90 1.18 21.37
C ASN A 414 15.82 1.90 20.37
N MET A 415 15.51 3.15 20.05
CA MET A 415 16.25 3.96 19.07
C MET A 415 17.69 4.21 19.57
N ARG A 416 18.65 4.01 18.66
CA ARG A 416 20.07 4.26 18.91
C ARG A 416 20.82 4.46 17.59
N LYS A 417 21.74 5.40 17.54
CA LYS A 417 22.67 5.59 16.42
C LYS A 417 24.10 5.26 16.89
N ASP A 418 24.77 4.39 16.17
CA ASP A 418 26.18 4.01 16.37
C ASP A 418 26.89 4.25 15.04
N ASP A 419 27.64 5.32 14.91
CA ASP A 419 28.32 5.77 13.69
C ASP A 419 27.34 5.83 12.49
N ASP A 420 27.55 4.99 11.48
CA ASP A 420 26.74 4.86 10.27
C ASP A 420 25.55 3.88 10.41
N LEU A 421 25.31 3.33 11.62
CA LEU A 421 24.21 2.41 11.89
C LEU A 421 23.14 3.07 12.78
N LEU A 422 21.95 3.28 12.22
CA LEU A 422 20.75 3.68 12.94
C LEU A 422 19.91 2.44 13.28
N ASN A 423 19.76 2.11 14.57
CA ASN A 423 18.74 1.21 15.03
C ASN A 423 17.44 1.99 15.25
N LEU A 424 16.44 1.68 14.45
CA LEU A 424 15.12 2.32 14.52
C LEU A 424 14.08 1.28 14.99
N PRO A 425 13.29 1.56 16.05
CA PRO A 425 12.21 0.69 16.46
C PRO A 425 11.23 0.43 15.32
N LEU A 426 10.75 -0.82 15.16
CA LEU A 426 9.83 -1.22 14.10
C LEU A 426 8.60 -0.32 14.03
N TYR A 427 8.03 0.09 15.16
CA TYR A 427 6.87 0.99 15.19
C TYR A 427 7.14 2.39 14.61
N LEU A 428 8.42 2.80 14.43
CA LEU A 428 8.78 4.08 13.80
C LEU A 428 9.03 4.00 12.30
N VAL A 429 8.86 2.84 11.66
CA VAL A 429 9.09 2.71 10.22
C VAL A 429 8.22 3.67 9.39
N ASP A 430 7.03 4.03 9.85
CA ASP A 430 6.17 5.03 9.18
C ASP A 430 6.77 6.45 9.16
N LYS A 431 7.79 6.71 9.98
CA LYS A 431 8.59 7.95 10.01
C LYS A 431 9.98 7.79 9.37
N MET A 432 10.25 6.69 8.66
CA MET A 432 11.55 6.37 8.09
C MET A 432 12.13 7.50 7.24
N SER A 433 11.31 8.12 6.38
CA SER A 433 11.74 9.25 5.54
C SER A 433 12.28 10.42 6.36
N GLN A 434 11.67 10.75 7.49
CA GLN A 434 12.10 11.80 8.40
C GLN A 434 13.47 11.45 9.00
N PHE A 435 13.62 10.22 9.58
CA PHE A 435 14.86 9.84 10.24
C PHE A 435 16.04 9.64 9.29
N VAL A 436 15.78 9.20 8.06
CA VAL A 436 16.81 9.10 7.01
C VAL A 436 17.33 10.48 6.62
N SER A 437 16.48 11.52 6.56
CA SER A 437 16.88 12.87 6.20
C SER A 437 17.65 13.61 7.32
N VAL A 438 17.45 13.24 8.60
CA VAL A 438 18.11 13.90 9.75
C VAL A 438 19.28 13.08 10.34
N ALA A 439 19.60 11.92 9.75
CA ALA A 439 20.63 11.01 10.25
C ALA A 439 22.08 11.43 9.86
N ASP A 440 22.28 12.58 9.26
CA ASP A 440 23.60 13.11 8.88
C ASP A 440 24.41 13.60 10.08
#